data_f8c5f7ce33c74264c77743e5d0334aba
#
_entry.id   f8c5f7ce33c74264c77743e5d0334aba
#
_cell.length_a   1.000
_cell.length_b   1.000
_cell.length_c   1.000
_cell.angle_alpha   90.00
_cell.angle_beta   90.00
_cell.angle_gamma   90.00
#
_symmetry.space_group_name_H-M   'P 1'
#
loop_
_entity.id
_entity.type
_entity.pdbx_description
1 polymer ?
#
loop_
_entity_poly.entity_id
_entity_poly.type
_entity_poly.pdbx_seq_one_letter_code
_entity_poly.pdbx_strand_id
1 'polypeptide(L)'
;MELGRGFRRCHFERRFYRIRQWQLFDLLRLDHFRALAAYWAVPGGDDTAARGVWTPSPGQSLLRKLKADAGGRLPMVAEDLGVVTADVEALRDHFGLPGMKILQFAFDGNPENPYLPANIHGDRWVVYTGTHDNPTTIGWWRDLDAPARERVMAVVGGEIHAPGWQLLELGLASSSGLVITPVQDLLHLDDSARFNTPGTVGERNWSWRLPVLDQRLDDALRGYGERGSLWGRR
;
A
#
# COMPACT_ATOMS: atom_id res chain seq x y z
N MET A 1 10.63 -28.45 -25.48
CA MET A 1 11.78 -28.25 -24.56
C MET A 1 12.50 -26.94 -24.93
N GLU A 2 11.82 -25.78 -24.84
CA GLU A 2 12.36 -24.44 -25.14
C GLU A 2 11.91 -23.33 -24.19
N LEU A 3 11.47 -23.68 -23.00
CA LEU A 3 11.08 -22.70 -21.95
C LEU A 3 12.27 -22.02 -21.23
N GLY A 4 13.51 -22.44 -21.51
CA GLY A 4 14.68 -21.99 -20.75
C GLY A 4 15.30 -20.66 -21.18
N ARG A 5 15.09 -20.19 -22.41
CA ARG A 5 15.80 -19.00 -22.92
C ARG A 5 15.04 -17.69 -22.68
N GLY A 6 13.73 -17.70 -22.78
CA GLY A 6 12.89 -16.51 -22.51
C GLY A 6 12.91 -16.08 -21.06
N PHE A 7 12.94 -17.03 -20.13
CA PHE A 7 12.93 -16.77 -18.69
C PHE A 7 14.23 -16.11 -18.19
N ARG A 8 15.40 -16.50 -18.76
CA ARG A 8 16.69 -15.90 -18.37
C ARG A 8 16.83 -14.46 -18.85
N ARG A 9 16.33 -14.14 -20.04
CA ARG A 9 16.40 -12.77 -20.59
C ARG A 9 15.50 -11.80 -19.83
N CYS A 10 14.30 -12.21 -19.50
CA CYS A 10 13.37 -11.43 -18.70
C CYS A 10 13.89 -11.14 -17.28
N HIS A 11 14.65 -12.08 -16.67
CA HIS A 11 15.27 -11.88 -15.35
C HIS A 11 16.40 -10.85 -15.38
N PHE A 12 17.21 -10.84 -16.43
CA PHE A 12 18.33 -9.91 -16.57
C PHE A 12 17.84 -8.47 -16.78
N GLU A 13 16.85 -8.26 -17.65
CA GLU A 13 16.29 -6.95 -17.94
C GLU A 13 15.55 -6.36 -16.71
N ARG A 14 14.80 -7.18 -15.98
CA ARG A 14 14.13 -6.76 -14.71
C ARG A 14 15.12 -6.40 -13.61
N ARG A 15 16.25 -7.08 -13.51
CA ARG A 15 17.32 -6.74 -12.56
C ARG A 15 17.94 -5.39 -12.86
N PHE A 16 18.22 -5.09 -14.12
CA PHE A 16 18.79 -3.82 -14.56
C PHE A 16 17.84 -2.65 -14.27
N TYR A 17 16.54 -2.85 -14.53
CA TYR A 17 15.51 -1.87 -14.26
C TYR A 17 15.38 -1.55 -12.75
N ARG A 18 15.45 -2.54 -11.86
CA ARG A 18 15.35 -2.33 -10.41
C ARG A 18 16.55 -1.61 -9.83
N ILE A 19 17.75 -1.91 -10.25
CA ILE A 19 18.96 -1.18 -9.82
C ILE A 19 18.85 0.29 -10.25
N ARG A 20 18.28 0.57 -11.42
CA ARG A 20 18.06 1.94 -11.86
C ARG A 20 17.02 2.68 -11.00
N GLN A 21 15.96 2.02 -10.55
CA GLN A 21 14.99 2.63 -9.65
C GLN A 21 15.63 3.05 -8.33
N TRP A 22 16.56 2.27 -7.78
CA TRP A 22 17.29 2.65 -6.57
C TRP A 22 18.26 3.82 -6.75
N GLN A 23 18.60 4.17 -7.98
CA GLN A 23 19.34 5.40 -8.29
C GLN A 23 18.44 6.65 -8.32
N LEU A 24 17.13 6.46 -8.44
CA LEU A 24 16.14 7.52 -8.59
C LEU A 24 15.32 7.74 -7.32
N PHE A 25 15.18 6.72 -6.47
CA PHE A 25 14.29 6.73 -5.31
C PHE A 25 14.96 6.09 -4.10
N ASP A 26 14.71 6.66 -2.92
CA ASP A 26 15.26 6.20 -1.65
C ASP A 26 14.54 4.94 -1.15
N LEU A 27 13.24 4.78 -1.49
CA LEU A 27 12.40 3.66 -1.07
C LEU A 27 11.46 3.26 -2.21
N LEU A 28 11.34 1.96 -2.47
CA LEU A 28 10.46 1.42 -3.51
C LEU A 28 9.35 0.56 -2.90
N ARG A 29 8.11 0.77 -3.30
CA ARG A 29 7.02 -0.17 -3.04
C ARG A 29 7.08 -1.31 -4.06
N LEU A 30 7.21 -2.54 -3.57
CA LEU A 30 7.10 -3.74 -4.39
C LEU A 30 5.66 -4.24 -4.37
N ASP A 31 4.98 -3.99 -5.47
CA ASP A 31 3.60 -4.39 -5.67
C ASP A 31 3.42 -5.89 -5.75
N HIS A 32 2.29 -6.38 -5.25
CA HIS A 32 1.90 -7.79 -5.22
C HIS A 32 3.01 -8.70 -4.67
N PHE A 33 3.51 -8.37 -3.47
CA PHE A 33 4.64 -9.08 -2.84
C PHE A 33 4.39 -10.57 -2.68
N ARG A 34 3.11 -10.99 -2.47
CA ARG A 34 2.69 -12.38 -2.43
C ARG A 34 3.22 -13.21 -3.60
N ALA A 35 3.31 -12.63 -4.81
CA ALA A 35 3.78 -13.34 -5.99
C ALA A 35 5.25 -13.80 -5.88
N LEU A 36 6.01 -13.27 -4.92
CA LEU A 36 7.36 -13.75 -4.63
C LEU A 36 7.38 -15.05 -3.83
N ALA A 37 6.34 -15.36 -3.07
CA ALA A 37 6.18 -16.65 -2.40
C ALA A 37 5.58 -17.68 -3.37
N ALA A 38 4.43 -17.38 -3.94
CA ALA A 38 3.75 -18.18 -4.94
C ALA A 38 2.86 -17.31 -5.83
N TYR A 39 2.61 -17.77 -7.05
CA TYR A 39 1.67 -17.12 -7.98
C TYR A 39 0.60 -18.10 -8.45
N TRP A 40 -0.55 -17.58 -8.81
CA TRP A 40 -1.64 -18.37 -9.35
C TRP A 40 -1.41 -18.58 -10.85
N ALA A 41 -1.05 -19.79 -11.24
CA ALA A 41 -0.80 -20.17 -12.62
C ALA A 41 -2.09 -20.67 -13.27
N VAL A 42 -2.55 -19.95 -14.29
CA VAL A 42 -3.73 -20.33 -15.09
C VAL A 42 -3.27 -20.95 -16.40
N PRO A 43 -3.85 -22.09 -16.84
CA PRO A 43 -3.52 -22.67 -18.14
C PRO A 43 -3.77 -21.68 -19.28
N GLY A 44 -2.84 -21.64 -20.25
CA GLY A 44 -3.03 -20.80 -21.43
C GLY A 44 -4.26 -21.25 -22.23
N GLY A 45 -5.11 -20.31 -22.59
CA GLY A 45 -6.36 -20.56 -23.31
C GLY A 45 -7.60 -20.73 -22.41
N ASP A 46 -7.45 -20.64 -21.08
CA ASP A 46 -8.60 -20.57 -20.17
C ASP A 46 -9.17 -19.16 -20.14
N ASP A 47 -10.49 -19.04 -20.28
CA ASP A 47 -11.19 -17.75 -20.23
C ASP A 47 -11.38 -17.25 -18.79
N THR A 48 -11.15 -18.10 -17.80
CA THR A 48 -11.30 -17.76 -16.37
C THR A 48 -10.13 -18.29 -15.55
N ALA A 49 -9.91 -17.70 -14.36
CA ALA A 49 -8.88 -18.13 -13.44
C ALA A 49 -9.27 -19.36 -12.57
N ALA A 50 -10.44 -19.97 -12.78
CA ALA A 50 -11.00 -21.00 -11.91
C ALA A 50 -10.16 -22.29 -11.83
N ARG A 51 -9.45 -22.63 -12.91
CA ARG A 51 -8.64 -23.86 -13.01
C ARG A 51 -7.14 -23.63 -12.75
N GLY A 52 -6.79 -22.52 -12.15
CA GLY A 52 -5.40 -22.23 -11.82
C GLY A 52 -4.88 -23.10 -10.68
N VAL A 53 -3.57 -23.07 -10.50
CA VAL A 53 -2.88 -23.74 -9.38
C VAL A 53 -1.83 -22.80 -8.78
N TRP A 54 -1.66 -22.87 -7.46
CA TRP A 54 -0.60 -22.15 -6.78
C TRP A 54 0.76 -22.77 -7.14
N THR A 55 1.63 -21.96 -7.74
CA THR A 55 2.97 -22.36 -8.18
C THR A 55 4.01 -21.60 -7.37
N PRO A 56 4.92 -22.28 -6.65
CA PRO A 56 5.98 -21.63 -5.90
C PRO A 56 6.84 -20.73 -6.78
N SER A 57 7.20 -19.56 -6.25
CA SER A 57 8.05 -18.57 -6.92
C SER A 57 9.48 -18.59 -6.36
N PRO A 58 10.52 -18.32 -7.17
CA PRO A 58 11.90 -18.22 -6.70
C PRO A 58 12.19 -16.88 -5.97
N GLY A 59 11.21 -16.32 -5.26
CA GLY A 59 11.30 -14.99 -4.65
C GLY A 59 12.41 -14.87 -3.62
N GLN A 60 12.63 -15.90 -2.79
CA GLN A 60 13.73 -15.88 -1.81
C GLN A 60 15.09 -15.73 -2.49
N SER A 61 15.37 -16.48 -3.55
CA SER A 61 16.64 -16.40 -4.28
C SER A 61 16.77 -15.05 -5.00
N LEU A 62 15.68 -14.52 -5.55
CA LEU A 62 15.64 -13.20 -6.17
C LEU A 62 15.94 -12.09 -5.15
N LEU A 63 15.25 -12.07 -4.01
CA LEU A 63 15.44 -11.07 -2.96
C LEU A 63 16.86 -11.14 -2.38
N ARG A 64 17.40 -12.36 -2.16
CA ARG A 64 18.80 -12.53 -1.70
C ARG A 64 19.79 -11.91 -2.68
N LYS A 65 19.59 -12.13 -3.97
CA LYS A 65 20.45 -11.53 -4.98
C LYS A 65 20.30 -10.00 -5.04
N LEU A 66 19.09 -9.48 -4.99
CA LEU A 66 18.84 -8.04 -4.96
C LEU A 66 19.47 -7.40 -3.73
N LYS A 67 19.38 -8.06 -2.55
CA LYS A 67 20.01 -7.59 -1.30
C LYS A 67 21.54 -7.52 -1.43
N ALA A 68 22.14 -8.52 -2.04
CA ALA A 68 23.59 -8.52 -2.29
C ALA A 68 24.00 -7.40 -3.27
N ASP A 69 23.24 -7.22 -4.35
CA ASP A 69 23.49 -6.17 -5.35
C ASP A 69 23.25 -4.75 -4.79
N ALA A 70 22.44 -4.61 -3.74
CA ALA A 70 22.13 -3.35 -3.04
C ALA A 70 23.04 -3.06 -1.83
N GLY A 71 24.14 -3.77 -1.68
CA GLY A 71 25.08 -3.54 -0.57
C GLY A 71 24.58 -4.05 0.79
N GLY A 72 23.67 -5.03 0.81
CA GLY A 72 23.20 -5.70 2.03
C GLY A 72 21.89 -5.20 2.60
N ARG A 73 21.31 -4.12 2.09
CA ARG A 73 19.99 -3.60 2.47
C ARG A 73 19.07 -3.53 1.25
N LEU A 74 17.78 -3.86 1.45
CA LEU A 74 16.75 -3.67 0.44
C LEU A 74 15.91 -2.44 0.80
N PRO A 75 16.05 -1.31 0.10
CA PRO A 75 15.22 -0.12 0.34
C PRO A 75 13.84 -0.33 -0.31
N MET A 76 13.06 -1.24 0.25
CA MET A 76 11.78 -1.66 -0.33
C MET A 76 10.73 -1.84 0.75
N VAL A 77 9.48 -1.55 0.41
CA VAL A 77 8.26 -1.87 1.15
C VAL A 77 7.56 -3.00 0.42
N ALA A 78 7.16 -4.04 1.13
CA ALA A 78 6.35 -5.12 0.58
C ALA A 78 4.87 -4.71 0.58
N GLU A 79 4.23 -4.75 -0.59
CA GLU A 79 2.77 -4.70 -0.63
C GLU A 79 2.24 -6.10 -0.28
N ASP A 80 1.83 -6.25 0.98
CA ASP A 80 1.35 -7.48 1.61
C ASP A 80 -0.12 -7.34 2.03
N LEU A 81 -0.94 -6.88 1.09
CA LEU A 81 -2.38 -6.67 1.29
C LEU A 81 -3.19 -7.88 0.79
N GLY A 82 -4.44 -7.98 1.24
CA GLY A 82 -5.35 -9.04 0.86
C GLY A 82 -5.12 -10.35 1.63
N VAL A 83 -5.18 -11.49 0.94
CA VAL A 83 -4.98 -12.80 1.56
C VAL A 83 -3.49 -13.07 1.75
N VAL A 84 -2.97 -12.72 2.91
CA VAL A 84 -1.58 -12.95 3.31
C VAL A 84 -1.49 -14.29 4.06
N THR A 85 -0.57 -15.14 3.63
CA THR A 85 -0.31 -16.45 4.23
C THR A 85 1.03 -16.44 4.96
N ALA A 86 1.23 -17.36 5.90
CA ALA A 86 2.42 -17.40 6.76
C ALA A 86 3.75 -17.46 5.98
N ASP A 87 3.78 -18.04 4.80
CA ASP A 87 4.95 -18.08 3.92
C ASP A 87 5.29 -16.70 3.32
N VAL A 88 4.28 -15.89 3.03
CA VAL A 88 4.46 -14.49 2.57
C VAL A 88 5.02 -13.64 3.70
N GLU A 89 4.45 -13.75 4.90
CA GLU A 89 4.94 -13.04 6.09
C GLU A 89 6.38 -13.44 6.42
N ALA A 90 6.65 -14.75 6.45
CA ALA A 90 7.99 -15.28 6.69
C ALA A 90 9.01 -14.78 5.65
N LEU A 91 8.62 -14.69 4.38
CA LEU A 91 9.47 -14.15 3.33
C LEU A 91 9.75 -12.66 3.54
N ARG A 92 8.72 -11.85 3.82
CA ARG A 92 8.85 -10.42 4.13
C ARG A 92 9.80 -10.20 5.33
N ASP A 93 9.54 -10.91 6.42
CA ASP A 93 10.27 -10.75 7.68
C ASP A 93 11.71 -11.24 7.58
N HIS A 94 11.96 -12.34 6.85
CA HIS A 94 13.31 -12.84 6.58
C HIS A 94 14.22 -11.79 5.91
N PHE A 95 13.66 -10.95 5.06
CA PHE A 95 14.39 -9.86 4.42
C PHE A 95 14.31 -8.53 5.17
N GLY A 96 13.59 -8.47 6.28
CA GLY A 96 13.41 -7.27 7.10
C GLY A 96 12.66 -6.15 6.35
N LEU A 97 11.75 -6.51 5.44
CA LEU A 97 11.00 -5.53 4.67
C LEU A 97 9.82 -5.01 5.49
N PRO A 98 9.58 -3.69 5.50
CA PRO A 98 8.33 -3.14 5.98
C PRO A 98 7.14 -3.66 5.16
N GLY A 99 6.03 -3.95 5.84
CA GLY A 99 4.74 -4.22 5.21
C GLY A 99 3.85 -2.98 5.16
N MET A 100 2.63 -3.13 4.65
CA MET A 100 1.67 -2.05 4.50
C MET A 100 0.44 -2.23 5.39
N LYS A 101 -0.10 -1.12 5.89
CA LYS A 101 -1.38 -1.06 6.59
C LYS A 101 -2.25 0.04 5.99
N ILE A 102 -3.50 -0.28 5.68
CA ILE A 102 -4.47 0.66 5.09
C ILE A 102 -5.60 0.87 6.09
N LEU A 103 -5.75 2.09 6.58
CA LEU A 103 -6.71 2.41 7.63
C LEU A 103 -8.16 2.24 7.19
N GLN A 104 -8.48 2.42 5.91
CA GLN A 104 -9.83 2.15 5.40
C GLN A 104 -10.26 0.68 5.58
N PHE A 105 -9.33 -0.26 5.81
CA PHE A 105 -9.63 -1.68 6.07
C PHE A 105 -9.78 -2.02 7.56
N ALA A 106 -9.62 -1.04 8.44
CA ALA A 106 -9.54 -1.27 9.89
C ALA A 106 -10.91 -1.51 10.56
N PHE A 107 -12.02 -1.09 9.96
CA PHE A 107 -13.27 -0.86 10.68
C PHE A 107 -14.35 -1.91 10.39
N ASP A 108 -13.98 -3.17 10.20
CA ASP A 108 -14.87 -4.32 9.94
C ASP A 108 -15.61 -4.83 11.20
N GLY A 109 -15.21 -4.36 12.38
CA GLY A 109 -15.78 -4.76 13.67
C GLY A 109 -14.99 -5.87 14.38
N ASN A 110 -13.94 -6.41 13.77
CA ASN A 110 -13.04 -7.32 14.44
C ASN A 110 -12.03 -6.53 15.32
N PRO A 111 -12.02 -6.70 16.66
CA PRO A 111 -11.06 -6.02 17.52
C PRO A 111 -9.62 -6.42 17.30
N GLU A 112 -9.39 -7.60 16.69
CA GLU A 112 -8.05 -8.08 16.32
C GLU A 112 -7.65 -7.72 14.88
N ASN A 113 -8.44 -6.88 14.19
CA ASN A 113 -8.13 -6.46 12.84
C ASN A 113 -6.72 -5.85 12.79
N PRO A 114 -5.79 -6.39 11.95
CA PRO A 114 -4.39 -5.97 11.91
C PRO A 114 -4.18 -4.56 11.33
N TYR A 115 -5.22 -3.92 10.82
CA TYR A 115 -5.20 -2.55 10.31
C TYR A 115 -5.66 -1.52 11.35
N LEU A 116 -6.25 -1.95 12.49
CA LEU A 116 -6.57 -1.03 13.57
C LEU A 116 -5.29 -0.39 14.12
N PRO A 117 -5.24 0.93 14.33
CA PRO A 117 -4.06 1.61 14.84
C PRO A 117 -3.51 1.00 16.15
N ALA A 118 -4.40 0.54 17.04
CA ALA A 118 -4.03 -0.11 18.28
C ALA A 118 -3.30 -1.47 18.08
N ASN A 119 -3.51 -2.12 16.94
CA ASN A 119 -2.90 -3.42 16.60
C ASN A 119 -1.65 -3.29 15.71
N ILE A 120 -1.28 -2.07 15.32
CA ILE A 120 -0.06 -1.82 14.56
C ILE A 120 1.10 -1.68 15.53
N HIS A 121 1.93 -2.71 15.63
CA HIS A 121 3.05 -2.75 16.55
C HIS A 121 4.39 -2.70 15.82
N GLY A 122 5.29 -1.83 16.31
CA GLY A 122 6.66 -1.68 15.78
C GLY A 122 6.72 -0.77 14.53
N ASP A 123 7.93 -0.41 14.18
CA ASP A 123 8.27 0.59 13.15
C ASP A 123 8.35 0.02 11.72
N ARG A 124 8.23 -1.30 11.55
CA ARG A 124 8.32 -1.97 10.23
C ARG A 124 7.00 -1.96 9.46
N TRP A 125 6.21 -0.91 9.60
CA TRP A 125 4.96 -0.71 8.86
C TRP A 125 4.96 0.64 8.17
N VAL A 126 4.39 0.65 6.96
CA VAL A 126 3.98 1.87 6.28
C VAL A 126 2.46 1.94 6.34
N VAL A 127 1.93 2.95 7.04
CA VAL A 127 0.50 3.15 7.20
C VAL A 127 0.00 4.14 6.16
N TYR A 128 -1.12 3.81 5.54
CA TYR A 128 -1.82 4.66 4.57
C TYR A 128 -3.23 4.97 5.06
N THR A 129 -3.74 6.16 4.81
CA THR A 129 -5.18 6.43 4.93
C THR A 129 -5.96 5.62 3.89
N GLY A 130 -5.51 5.63 2.65
CA GLY A 130 -5.90 4.83 1.52
C GLY A 130 -4.81 4.89 0.46
N THR A 131 -4.84 4.01 -0.54
CA THR A 131 -3.90 3.99 -1.67
C THR A 131 -4.55 4.52 -2.94
N HIS A 132 -3.81 4.49 -4.06
CA HIS A 132 -4.33 4.82 -5.39
C HIS A 132 -5.51 3.91 -5.84
N ASP A 133 -5.66 2.72 -5.25
CA ASP A 133 -6.73 1.76 -5.56
C ASP A 133 -7.96 1.94 -4.68
N ASN A 134 -7.83 2.65 -3.58
CA ASN A 134 -8.93 2.93 -2.68
C ASN A 134 -9.80 4.11 -3.20
N PRO A 135 -11.06 4.23 -2.74
CA PRO A 135 -11.78 5.50 -2.78
C PRO A 135 -10.98 6.60 -2.07
N THR A 136 -11.24 7.86 -2.39
CA THR A 136 -10.79 8.94 -1.49
C THR A 136 -11.41 8.72 -0.11
N THR A 137 -10.77 9.21 0.95
CA THR A 137 -11.31 8.97 2.30
C THR A 137 -12.69 9.58 2.50
N ILE A 138 -13.03 10.66 1.79
CA ILE A 138 -14.39 11.21 1.77
C ILE A 138 -15.37 10.27 1.06
N GLY A 139 -15.00 9.71 -0.09
CA GLY A 139 -15.83 8.73 -0.80
C GLY A 139 -16.07 7.50 0.07
N TRP A 140 -15.01 6.93 0.60
CA TRP A 140 -15.07 5.81 1.53
C TRP A 140 -15.99 6.09 2.74
N TRP A 141 -15.86 7.25 3.39
CA TRP A 141 -16.69 7.63 4.53
C TRP A 141 -18.18 7.73 4.17
N ARG A 142 -18.50 8.27 2.99
CA ARG A 142 -19.87 8.40 2.49
C ARG A 142 -20.52 7.04 2.22
N ASP A 143 -19.73 6.07 1.77
CA ASP A 143 -20.21 4.74 1.39
C ASP A 143 -20.36 3.78 2.59
N LEU A 144 -19.83 4.13 3.79
CA LEU A 144 -19.98 3.32 4.98
C LEU A 144 -21.45 3.29 5.45
N ASP A 145 -21.89 2.12 5.90
CA ASP A 145 -23.14 1.97 6.64
C ASP A 145 -23.07 2.59 8.06
N ALA A 146 -24.21 2.74 8.69
CA ALA A 146 -24.28 3.37 10.03
C ALA A 146 -23.43 2.62 11.08
N PRO A 147 -23.47 1.28 11.19
CA PRO A 147 -22.62 0.55 12.13
C PRO A 147 -21.12 0.76 11.88
N ALA A 148 -20.67 0.82 10.62
CA ALA A 148 -19.26 1.07 10.30
C ALA A 148 -18.86 2.50 10.67
N ARG A 149 -19.70 3.48 10.42
CA ARG A 149 -19.46 4.88 10.84
C ARG A 149 -19.34 5.00 12.36
N GLU A 150 -20.18 4.32 13.13
CA GLU A 150 -20.08 4.29 14.60
C GLU A 150 -18.74 3.72 15.07
N ARG A 151 -18.25 2.64 14.43
CA ARG A 151 -16.93 2.08 14.75
C ARG A 151 -15.80 3.05 14.44
N VAL A 152 -15.84 3.75 13.29
CA VAL A 152 -14.86 4.78 12.96
C VAL A 152 -14.87 5.90 14.01
N MET A 153 -16.04 6.43 14.34
CA MET A 153 -16.20 7.48 15.35
C MET A 153 -15.68 7.04 16.74
N ALA A 154 -15.93 5.78 17.11
CA ALA A 154 -15.44 5.23 18.37
C ALA A 154 -13.90 5.17 18.41
N VAL A 155 -13.24 4.77 17.32
CA VAL A 155 -11.77 4.70 17.23
C VAL A 155 -11.14 6.10 17.14
N VAL A 156 -11.77 7.02 16.42
CA VAL A 156 -11.33 8.43 16.33
C VAL A 156 -11.56 9.18 17.64
N GLY A 157 -12.53 8.75 18.44
CA GLY A 157 -12.89 9.40 19.70
C GLY A 157 -13.82 10.60 19.53
N GLY A 158 -14.61 10.66 18.47
CA GLY A 158 -15.55 11.77 18.22
C GLY A 158 -16.18 11.74 16.83
N GLU A 159 -16.90 12.80 16.50
CA GLU A 159 -17.54 12.98 15.21
C GLU A 159 -16.52 13.14 14.07
N ILE A 160 -16.92 12.72 12.88
CA ILE A 160 -16.08 12.82 11.67
C ILE A 160 -16.47 14.08 10.90
N HIS A 161 -15.57 15.05 10.88
CA HIS A 161 -15.71 16.31 10.14
C HIS A 161 -14.76 16.39 8.96
N ALA A 162 -13.60 15.76 9.05
CA ALA A 162 -12.54 15.76 8.06
C ALA A 162 -11.92 14.36 7.95
N PRO A 163 -12.60 13.39 7.29
CA PRO A 163 -12.22 11.97 7.32
C PRO A 163 -10.74 11.74 6.99
N GLY A 164 -10.22 12.37 5.94
CA GLY A 164 -8.82 12.23 5.52
C GLY A 164 -7.83 12.65 6.60
N TRP A 165 -8.07 13.79 7.24
CA TRP A 165 -7.25 14.31 8.32
C TRP A 165 -7.35 13.46 9.59
N GLN A 166 -8.55 13.01 9.95
CA GLN A 166 -8.76 12.20 11.15
C GLN A 166 -8.16 10.80 11.00
N LEU A 167 -8.22 10.18 9.81
CA LEU A 167 -7.49 8.96 9.55
C LEU A 167 -5.97 9.18 9.54
N LEU A 168 -5.50 10.29 8.99
CA LEU A 168 -4.08 10.66 9.07
C LEU A 168 -3.60 10.75 10.53
N GLU A 169 -4.35 11.41 11.41
CA GLU A 169 -4.03 11.49 12.85
C GLU A 169 -3.91 10.10 13.49
N LEU A 170 -4.83 9.17 13.17
CA LEU A 170 -4.74 7.79 13.63
C LEU A 170 -3.46 7.09 13.13
N GLY A 171 -3.09 7.32 11.88
CA GLY A 171 -1.85 6.82 11.33
C GLY A 171 -0.62 7.38 12.02
N LEU A 172 -0.58 8.70 12.24
CA LEU A 172 0.52 9.38 12.92
C LEU A 172 0.67 8.95 14.39
N ALA A 173 -0.44 8.66 15.07
CA ALA A 173 -0.47 8.16 16.44
C ALA A 173 0.01 6.69 16.57
N SER A 174 0.04 5.92 15.47
CA SER A 174 0.48 4.52 15.50
C SER A 174 1.99 4.40 15.72
N SER A 175 2.48 3.19 16.02
CA SER A 175 3.92 2.92 16.14
C SER A 175 4.65 2.71 14.81
N SER A 176 3.96 2.87 13.67
CA SER A 176 4.53 2.65 12.32
C SER A 176 5.74 3.52 12.03
N GLY A 177 6.67 3.06 11.19
CA GLY A 177 7.86 3.83 10.79
C GLY A 177 7.57 4.95 9.79
N LEU A 178 6.50 4.81 8.99
CA LEU A 178 6.13 5.79 7.96
C LEU A 178 4.61 5.87 7.85
N VAL A 179 4.10 7.08 7.63
CA VAL A 179 2.67 7.34 7.33
C VAL A 179 2.59 8.10 6.01
N ILE A 180 1.75 7.62 5.12
CA ILE A 180 1.52 8.22 3.79
C ILE A 180 0.02 8.48 3.62
N THR A 181 -0.32 9.65 3.13
CA THR A 181 -1.69 10.03 2.79
C THR A 181 -1.77 10.58 1.36
N PRO A 182 -2.79 10.24 0.58
CA PRO A 182 -3.02 10.87 -0.71
C PRO A 182 -3.30 12.36 -0.55
N VAL A 183 -2.81 13.16 -1.48
CA VAL A 183 -3.09 14.60 -1.50
C VAL A 183 -4.59 14.91 -1.60
N GLN A 184 -5.36 14.01 -2.19
CA GLN A 184 -6.81 14.09 -2.26
C GLN A 184 -7.44 14.16 -0.86
N ASP A 185 -6.92 13.37 0.09
CA ASP A 185 -7.41 13.34 1.46
C ASP A 185 -7.07 14.63 2.21
N LEU A 186 -5.88 15.18 2.00
CA LEU A 186 -5.47 16.47 2.56
C LEU A 186 -6.32 17.63 2.02
N LEU A 187 -6.69 17.58 0.74
CA LEU A 187 -7.48 18.61 0.07
C LEU A 187 -8.99 18.40 0.17
N HIS A 188 -9.46 17.41 0.94
CA HIS A 188 -10.89 17.06 1.05
C HIS A 188 -11.59 16.84 -0.30
N LEU A 189 -10.94 16.12 -1.21
CA LEU A 189 -11.51 15.80 -2.50
C LEU A 189 -12.31 14.49 -2.43
N ASP A 190 -13.44 14.46 -3.11
CA ASP A 190 -14.27 13.27 -3.24
C ASP A 190 -13.81 12.35 -4.39
N ASP A 191 -14.58 11.29 -4.68
CA ASP A 191 -14.21 10.27 -5.66
C ASP A 191 -14.16 10.75 -7.11
N SER A 192 -14.52 12.00 -7.40
CA SER A 192 -14.19 12.61 -8.69
C SER A 192 -12.67 12.74 -8.88
N ALA A 193 -11.92 12.78 -7.78
CA ALA A 193 -10.45 12.80 -7.74
C ALA A 193 -9.81 11.42 -7.51
N ARG A 194 -10.60 10.34 -7.47
CA ARG A 194 -10.09 8.97 -7.33
C ARG A 194 -9.12 8.64 -8.45
N PHE A 195 -7.99 8.01 -8.11
CA PHE A 195 -6.92 7.76 -9.05
C PHE A 195 -7.15 6.51 -9.89
N ASN A 196 -7.56 5.41 -9.26
CA ASN A 196 -7.81 4.14 -9.93
C ASN A 196 -9.00 3.40 -9.29
N THR A 197 -9.75 2.67 -10.11
CA THR A 197 -10.80 1.74 -9.68
C THR A 197 -10.42 0.35 -10.14
N PRO A 198 -9.92 -0.51 -9.23
CA PRO A 198 -9.50 -1.87 -9.56
C PRO A 198 -10.60 -2.67 -10.27
N GLY A 199 -10.19 -3.54 -11.19
CA GLY A 199 -11.12 -4.38 -11.95
C GLY A 199 -11.89 -3.65 -13.04
N THR A 200 -11.61 -2.38 -13.30
CA THR A 200 -12.24 -1.61 -14.38
C THR A 200 -11.22 -1.17 -15.43
N VAL A 201 -11.70 -0.99 -16.66
CA VAL A 201 -10.95 -0.38 -17.76
C VAL A 201 -11.68 0.89 -18.17
N GLY A 202 -11.00 2.03 -18.17
CA GLY A 202 -11.62 3.30 -18.56
C GLY A 202 -10.65 4.47 -18.49
N GLU A 203 -11.00 5.56 -19.18
CA GLU A 203 -10.19 6.76 -19.31
C GLU A 203 -9.96 7.52 -17.98
N ARG A 204 -10.79 7.27 -16.97
CA ARG A 204 -10.65 7.90 -15.65
C ARG A 204 -9.51 7.29 -14.83
N ASN A 205 -9.20 6.02 -15.03
CA ASN A 205 -8.13 5.36 -14.30
C ASN A 205 -6.77 5.96 -14.70
N TRP A 206 -5.95 6.29 -13.70
CA TRP A 206 -4.59 6.85 -13.85
C TRP A 206 -4.54 8.23 -14.54
N SER A 207 -5.68 8.89 -14.71
CA SER A 207 -5.78 10.16 -15.44
C SER A 207 -5.84 11.39 -14.55
N TRP A 208 -6.26 11.24 -13.29
CA TRP A 208 -6.37 12.38 -12.37
C TRP A 208 -5.02 13.10 -12.21
N ARG A 209 -5.08 14.41 -12.22
CA ARG A 209 -3.94 15.30 -11.98
C ARG A 209 -4.35 16.37 -10.99
N LEU A 210 -3.41 16.79 -10.14
CA LEU A 210 -3.62 17.94 -9.26
C LEU A 210 -3.83 19.18 -10.13
N PRO A 211 -5.00 19.84 -10.06
CA PRO A 211 -5.35 20.87 -11.04
C PRO A 211 -4.55 22.15 -10.89
N VAL A 212 -4.21 22.53 -9.67
CA VAL A 212 -3.53 23.79 -9.34
C VAL A 212 -2.56 23.59 -8.18
N LEU A 213 -1.42 24.26 -8.25
CA LEU A 213 -0.50 24.46 -7.12
C LEU A 213 -0.80 25.85 -6.53
N ASP A 214 -1.62 25.90 -5.51
CA ASP A 214 -2.14 27.11 -4.91
C ASP A 214 -1.96 27.15 -3.38
N GLN A 215 -2.41 28.24 -2.76
CA GLN A 215 -2.31 28.45 -1.30
C GLN A 215 -3.02 27.33 -0.51
N ARG A 216 -4.11 26.77 -1.04
CA ARG A 216 -4.84 25.67 -0.38
C ARG A 216 -3.96 24.42 -0.26
N LEU A 217 -3.20 24.11 -1.30
CA LEU A 217 -2.22 23.01 -1.25
C LEU A 217 -1.10 23.32 -0.26
N ASP A 218 -0.55 24.54 -0.30
CA ASP A 218 0.53 24.94 0.61
C ASP A 218 0.09 24.87 2.08
N ASP A 219 -1.13 25.29 2.39
CA ASP A 219 -1.71 25.21 3.73
C ASP A 219 -1.93 23.76 4.15
N ALA A 220 -2.42 22.90 3.24
CA ALA A 220 -2.59 21.48 3.51
C ALA A 220 -1.26 20.78 3.78
N LEU A 221 -0.22 21.06 2.98
CA LEU A 221 1.11 20.49 3.18
C LEU A 221 1.78 20.99 4.47
N ARG A 222 1.60 22.27 4.80
CA ARG A 222 2.06 22.82 6.09
C ARG A 222 1.36 22.12 7.26
N GLY A 223 0.04 22.01 7.21
CA GLY A 223 -0.75 21.32 8.23
C GLY A 223 -0.36 19.84 8.36
N TYR A 224 -0.01 19.17 7.28
CA TYR A 224 0.52 17.80 7.30
C TYR A 224 1.86 17.74 8.06
N GLY A 225 2.80 18.64 7.73
CA GLY A 225 4.10 18.73 8.38
C GLY A 225 4.01 19.07 9.88
N GLU A 226 3.13 20.01 10.25
CA GLU A 226 2.87 20.37 11.64
C GLU A 226 2.37 19.19 12.46
N ARG A 227 1.38 18.43 11.94
CA ARG A 227 0.87 17.21 12.61
C ARG A 227 1.94 16.13 12.71
N GLY A 228 2.71 15.91 11.63
CA GLY A 228 3.84 15.00 11.68
C GLY A 228 4.82 15.35 12.82
N SER A 229 5.15 16.63 12.94
CA SER A 229 6.04 17.11 14.00
C SER A 229 5.48 16.91 15.41
N LEU A 230 4.17 17.13 15.61
CA LEU A 230 3.50 16.90 16.90
C LEU A 230 3.61 15.43 17.36
N TRP A 231 3.59 14.49 16.42
CA TRP A 231 3.76 13.06 16.67
C TRP A 231 5.23 12.60 16.62
N GLY A 232 6.21 13.53 16.59
CA GLY A 232 7.64 13.23 16.54
C GLY A 232 8.09 12.60 15.21
N ARG A 233 7.31 12.76 14.14
CA ARG A 233 7.62 12.30 12.79
C ARG A 233 8.42 13.38 12.06
N ARG A 234 9.50 12.97 11.35
CA ARG A 234 10.41 13.86 10.61
C ARG A 234 10.49 13.48 9.15
#